data_601a6c75e8b700e5c62c52574f307469
#
_entry.id   601a6c75e8b700e5c62c52574f307469
#
_cell.length_a   1.000
_cell.length_b   1.000
_cell.length_c   1.000
_cell.angle_alpha   90.00
_cell.angle_beta   90.00
_cell.angle_gamma   90.00
#
_symmetry.space_group_name_H-M   'P 1'
#
loop_
_entity.id
_entity.type
_entity.pdbx_description
1 polymer ?
#
loop_
_entity_poly.entity_id
_entity_poly.type
_entity_poly.pdbx_seq_one_letter_code
_entity_poly.pdbx_strand_id
1 'polypeptide(L)'
;RRQRQMCIRDRNWNFIHKGEKMMNFDELADLLFPSIDKTPEYYEEKYPPRQLKEGARVTRFAPSPTGYLHFGNLYTCFASYLTAKNTGGVFFVRVEDTDQKRKVDGAVDAMLKGLEVYTVKADEGVIGEGNEIGDYGPYYQSARKEIYQTYAKSLVKQGLAYPCFCTAEEIDEIRQQQGNDDIKGYWGKYAKCRDLSFEQIKQNIENGMPWTLRLKSPGDIEKKCYFDDMIKGKIEMPENVIDVVLLKTDGIPTYHFAHAIDDHLMRTTHVTRGDEWIASVPLHLQLFKVLGFKPVKYAHVAPIMKEENGGKRKLSKRKDPEAAVSYYSEVGYPAASVNEYMMTILNSNFEDWRRANQSASIYDFPFNLKKMSASGALFDFVKLTDISKNVISKMSAEEVFELSNAWSKEYDEKLAVLYAKDEQYAKDILNIDRENKKPRKDLAKWSDIPDYISYMYDETFTPCYELCGNATNELAKSVLEKYIDEVNLNDDKDAWFSRIKSICEPCGCTPNVKEYKQNPDNFKGHVGDVSTIIRVALTGRTNTPDLFSITALLGEKRVKERLTKALEYYKENK
;
A
#
# COMPACT_ATOMS: atom_id res chain seq x y z
N ARG A 1 14.52 48.80 -4.04
CA ARG A 1 15.24 48.62 -2.77
C ARG A 1 16.24 47.51 -2.97
N ARG A 2 17.51 47.80 -2.71
CA ARG A 2 18.73 47.14 -3.17
C ARG A 2 18.83 45.69 -2.71
N GLN A 3 19.04 44.79 -3.67
CA GLN A 3 19.59 43.46 -3.50
C GLN A 3 20.98 43.56 -2.85
N ARG A 4 21.17 42.91 -1.71
CA ARG A 4 22.51 42.61 -1.20
C ARG A 4 22.92 41.28 -1.80
N GLN A 5 23.70 41.30 -2.87
CA GLN A 5 24.64 40.24 -3.22
C GLN A 5 25.65 40.15 -2.10
N MET A 6 25.63 39.06 -1.36
CA MET A 6 26.66 38.75 -0.37
C MET A 6 27.80 38.08 -1.13
N CYS A 7 28.83 38.87 -1.46
CA CYS A 7 30.10 38.36 -1.94
C CYS A 7 30.72 37.44 -0.88
N ILE A 8 30.88 36.16 -1.21
CA ILE A 8 31.79 35.24 -0.52
C ILE A 8 33.17 35.49 -1.18
N ARG A 9 33.80 36.55 -0.79
CA ARG A 9 35.25 36.79 -0.96
C ARG A 9 35.76 37.27 0.37
N ASP A 10 36.87 36.69 0.81
CA ASP A 10 37.72 37.01 1.96
C ASP A 10 37.40 36.29 3.28
N ARG A 11 37.84 35.03 3.35
CA ARG A 11 38.55 34.54 4.56
C ARG A 11 39.84 33.87 4.10
N ASN A 12 40.88 34.69 4.00
CA ASN A 12 42.27 34.23 3.93
C ASN A 12 42.60 33.49 5.22
N TRP A 13 42.73 32.15 5.13
CA TRP A 13 43.46 31.35 6.11
C TRP A 13 44.87 31.16 5.54
N ASN A 14 45.76 32.15 5.86
CA ASN A 14 47.19 32.01 5.69
C ASN A 14 47.73 31.06 6.75
N PHE A 15 47.86 29.75 6.42
CA PHE A 15 48.86 28.88 6.99
C PHE A 15 49.86 28.55 5.89
N ILE A 16 50.99 29.28 5.96
CA ILE A 16 52.15 29.06 5.07
C ILE A 16 52.85 27.80 5.53
N HIS A 17 52.60 26.66 4.89
CA HIS A 17 53.59 25.59 4.79
C HIS A 17 54.36 25.78 3.47
N LYS A 18 55.68 25.98 3.63
CA LYS A 18 56.60 26.21 2.53
C LYS A 18 56.62 24.96 1.59
N GLY A 19 56.23 25.16 0.33
CA GLY A 19 56.60 24.32 -0.77
C GLY A 19 55.52 23.45 -1.43
N GLU A 20 54.26 23.36 -0.89
CA GLU A 20 53.22 22.60 -1.56
C GLU A 20 52.43 23.52 -2.52
N LYS A 21 52.39 23.11 -3.81
CA LYS A 21 51.56 23.72 -4.83
C LYS A 21 50.08 23.64 -4.37
N MET A 22 49.37 24.77 -4.27
CA MET A 22 47.95 24.76 -3.92
C MET A 22 47.19 23.83 -4.88
N MET A 23 46.28 23.01 -4.37
CA MET A 23 45.45 22.10 -5.15
C MET A 23 44.72 22.90 -6.24
N ASN A 24 44.93 22.55 -7.51
CA ASN A 24 44.16 23.05 -8.63
C ASN A 24 42.89 22.17 -8.78
N PHE A 25 41.78 22.60 -8.23
CA PHE A 25 40.56 21.83 -8.25
C PHE A 25 39.91 21.71 -9.63
N ASP A 26 40.15 22.65 -10.55
CA ASP A 26 39.69 22.51 -11.92
C ASP A 26 40.45 21.39 -12.65
N GLU A 27 41.79 21.35 -12.54
CA GLU A 27 42.62 20.30 -13.10
C GLU A 27 42.29 18.92 -12.49
N LEU A 28 42.02 18.88 -11.19
CA LEU A 28 41.58 17.67 -10.51
C LEU A 28 40.24 17.16 -11.04
N ALA A 29 39.27 18.06 -11.20
CA ALA A 29 37.94 17.71 -11.71
C ALA A 29 37.99 17.18 -13.15
N ASP A 30 38.86 17.78 -14.00
CA ASP A 30 39.05 17.33 -15.38
C ASP A 30 39.79 16.00 -15.44
N LEU A 31 40.74 15.74 -14.53
CA LEU A 31 41.42 14.45 -14.39
C LEU A 31 40.44 13.33 -13.99
N LEU A 32 39.54 13.60 -13.05
CA LEU A 32 38.58 12.61 -12.55
C LEU A 32 37.40 12.38 -13.51
N PHE A 33 36.97 13.41 -14.24
CA PHE A 33 35.80 13.37 -15.12
C PHE A 33 36.11 13.94 -16.51
N PRO A 34 37.05 13.30 -17.29
CA PRO A 34 37.51 13.85 -18.56
C PRO A 34 36.41 13.87 -19.64
N SER A 35 35.42 12.99 -19.56
CA SER A 35 34.33 12.88 -20.54
C SER A 35 33.09 13.74 -20.20
N ILE A 36 33.09 14.44 -19.04
CA ILE A 36 31.96 15.27 -18.63
C ILE A 36 32.21 16.71 -19.06
N ASP A 37 31.45 17.17 -20.02
CA ASP A 37 31.46 18.52 -20.59
C ASP A 37 30.30 19.40 -20.15
N LYS A 38 29.20 18.80 -19.71
CA LYS A 38 28.01 19.51 -19.20
C LYS A 38 28.25 20.12 -17.83
N THR A 39 27.48 21.16 -17.54
CA THR A 39 27.50 21.85 -16.24
C THR A 39 26.17 21.69 -15.50
N PRO A 40 26.12 21.96 -14.19
CA PRO A 40 24.86 21.99 -13.45
C PRO A 40 23.79 22.92 -14.09
N GLU A 41 24.21 24.08 -14.62
CA GLU A 41 23.32 25.06 -15.25
C GLU A 41 22.61 24.48 -16.48
N TYR A 42 23.31 23.64 -17.29
CA TYR A 42 22.69 22.92 -18.39
C TYR A 42 21.47 22.09 -17.94
N TYR A 43 21.59 21.40 -16.79
CA TYR A 43 20.49 20.58 -16.27
C TYR A 43 19.41 21.43 -15.59
N GLU A 44 19.75 22.59 -15.03
CA GLU A 44 18.75 23.55 -14.53
C GLU A 44 17.87 24.10 -15.66
N GLU A 45 18.46 24.36 -16.82
CA GLU A 45 17.74 24.80 -18.03
C GLU A 45 16.91 23.67 -18.64
N LYS A 46 17.49 22.45 -18.69
CA LYS A 46 16.81 21.27 -19.22
C LYS A 46 15.59 20.86 -18.41
N TYR A 47 15.63 21.03 -17.10
CA TYR A 47 14.55 20.70 -16.17
C TYR A 47 14.05 21.95 -15.45
N PRO A 48 13.26 22.80 -16.14
CA PRO A 48 12.80 24.07 -15.58
C PRO A 48 11.83 23.89 -14.41
N PRO A 49 11.56 24.94 -13.62
CA PRO A 49 10.48 24.92 -12.62
C PRO A 49 9.13 24.56 -13.25
N ARG A 50 8.36 23.73 -12.55
CA ARG A 50 7.04 23.28 -13.01
C ARG A 50 6.02 24.42 -12.99
N GLN A 51 5.17 24.46 -14.01
CA GLN A 51 4.05 25.41 -14.11
C GLN A 51 2.82 24.84 -13.37
N LEU A 52 2.79 24.95 -12.06
CA LEU A 52 1.73 24.43 -11.21
C LEU A 52 1.07 25.54 -10.39
N LYS A 53 -0.17 25.30 -9.94
CA LYS A 53 -0.89 26.21 -9.04
C LYS A 53 -0.10 26.42 -7.75
N GLU A 54 -0.23 27.58 -7.13
CA GLU A 54 0.35 27.85 -5.82
C GLU A 54 -0.14 26.80 -4.80
N GLY A 55 0.79 26.25 -4.04
CA GLY A 55 0.51 25.20 -3.07
C GLY A 55 0.43 23.77 -3.62
N ALA A 56 0.46 23.58 -4.94
CA ALA A 56 0.53 22.25 -5.54
C ALA A 56 1.81 21.52 -5.12
N ARG A 57 1.69 20.21 -4.85
CA ARG A 57 2.79 19.41 -4.33
C ARG A 57 3.25 18.41 -5.37
N VAL A 58 4.55 18.33 -5.56
CA VAL A 58 5.20 17.31 -6.39
C VAL A 58 5.74 16.24 -5.46
N THR A 59 5.28 15.02 -5.66
CA THR A 59 5.65 13.87 -4.84
C THR A 59 6.05 12.70 -5.72
N ARG A 60 6.68 11.69 -5.14
CA ARG A 60 7.10 10.52 -5.89
C ARG A 60 6.96 9.22 -5.09
N PHE A 61 6.83 8.14 -5.83
CA PHE A 61 7.18 6.81 -5.37
C PHE A 61 8.51 6.43 -6.02
N ALA A 62 9.49 6.05 -5.21
CA ALA A 62 10.87 5.82 -5.65
C ALA A 62 11.37 4.45 -5.16
N PRO A 63 10.82 3.35 -5.70
CA PRO A 63 11.17 2.01 -5.28
C PRO A 63 12.46 1.51 -5.95
N SER A 64 13.20 0.65 -5.23
CA SER A 64 14.22 -0.20 -5.84
C SER A 64 13.58 -1.48 -6.40
N PRO A 65 13.93 -1.95 -7.60
CA PRO A 65 13.36 -3.13 -8.24
C PRO A 65 13.91 -4.43 -7.66
N THR A 66 13.81 -4.62 -6.34
CA THR A 66 14.40 -5.73 -5.60
C THR A 66 13.40 -6.79 -5.16
N GLY A 67 12.18 -6.79 -5.68
CA GLY A 67 11.12 -7.76 -5.40
C GLY A 67 9.71 -7.18 -5.41
N TYR A 68 8.75 -8.01 -4.99
CA TYR A 68 7.33 -7.67 -5.01
C TYR A 68 6.96 -6.54 -4.04
N LEU A 69 5.91 -5.81 -4.41
CA LEU A 69 5.37 -4.71 -3.62
C LEU A 69 4.88 -5.19 -2.24
N HIS A 70 5.37 -4.52 -1.19
CA HIS A 70 4.95 -4.77 0.19
C HIS A 70 3.83 -3.81 0.58
N PHE A 71 2.89 -4.26 1.42
CA PHE A 71 1.77 -3.43 1.88
C PHE A 71 2.24 -2.11 2.52
N GLY A 72 3.35 -2.12 3.28
CA GLY A 72 3.96 -0.90 3.81
C GLY A 72 4.46 0.06 2.72
N ASN A 73 4.96 -0.46 1.58
CA ASN A 73 5.38 0.37 0.45
C ASN A 73 4.15 0.97 -0.25
N LEU A 74 3.09 0.17 -0.44
CA LEU A 74 1.82 0.65 -0.99
C LEU A 74 1.21 1.73 -0.08
N TYR A 75 1.22 1.54 1.24
CA TYR A 75 0.76 2.50 2.24
C TYR A 75 1.50 3.84 2.14
N THR A 76 2.84 3.80 2.05
CA THR A 76 3.67 5.01 1.89
C THR A 76 3.47 5.66 0.52
N CYS A 77 3.34 4.86 -0.53
CA CYS A 77 3.04 5.29 -1.89
C CYS A 77 1.68 5.99 -1.96
N PHE A 78 0.67 5.42 -1.32
CA PHE A 78 -0.69 5.97 -1.28
C PHE A 78 -0.72 7.33 -0.57
N ALA A 79 0.01 7.49 0.54
CA ALA A 79 0.18 8.78 1.21
C ALA A 79 0.85 9.84 0.30
N SER A 80 1.86 9.42 -0.46
CA SER A 80 2.55 10.25 -1.45
C SER A 80 1.61 10.69 -2.58
N TYR A 81 0.87 9.73 -3.14
CA TYR A 81 -0.14 9.93 -4.19
C TYR A 81 -1.23 10.93 -3.75
N LEU A 82 -1.85 10.69 -2.60
CA LEU A 82 -2.89 11.58 -2.06
C LEU A 82 -2.36 13.00 -1.78
N THR A 83 -1.11 13.12 -1.33
CA THR A 83 -0.47 14.42 -1.08
C THR A 83 -0.37 15.26 -2.37
N ALA A 84 -0.06 14.65 -3.50
CA ALA A 84 -0.07 15.31 -4.79
C ALA A 84 -1.49 15.61 -5.27
N LYS A 85 -2.35 14.60 -5.32
CA LYS A 85 -3.70 14.70 -5.90
C LYS A 85 -4.57 15.71 -5.18
N ASN A 86 -4.59 15.73 -3.85
CA ASN A 86 -5.39 16.69 -3.08
C ASN A 86 -4.95 18.16 -3.22
N THR A 87 -3.78 18.40 -3.82
CA THR A 87 -3.28 19.75 -4.05
C THR A 87 -3.25 20.15 -5.53
N GLY A 88 -3.74 19.28 -6.43
CA GLY A 88 -3.65 19.48 -7.88
C GLY A 88 -2.19 19.50 -8.37
N GLY A 89 -1.34 18.74 -7.69
CA GLY A 89 0.08 18.60 -8.01
C GLY A 89 0.37 17.36 -8.87
N VAL A 90 1.63 16.91 -8.86
CA VAL A 90 2.15 15.82 -9.69
C VAL A 90 2.65 14.69 -8.81
N PHE A 91 2.22 13.47 -9.12
CA PHE A 91 2.78 12.25 -8.56
C PHE A 91 3.50 11.46 -9.66
N PHE A 92 4.77 11.09 -9.42
CA PHE A 92 5.55 10.35 -10.39
C PHE A 92 6.22 9.09 -9.79
N VAL A 93 6.57 8.14 -10.68
CA VAL A 93 7.32 6.93 -10.32
C VAL A 93 8.74 7.03 -10.86
N ARG A 94 9.74 6.94 -9.95
CA ARG A 94 11.17 6.86 -10.28
C ARG A 94 11.73 5.54 -9.80
N VAL A 95 12.35 4.77 -10.70
CA VAL A 95 12.98 3.47 -10.35
C VAL A 95 14.42 3.70 -9.88
N GLU A 96 14.71 3.32 -8.64
CA GLU A 96 16.03 3.43 -8.02
C GLU A 96 16.82 2.13 -8.21
N ASP A 97 17.34 1.93 -9.41
CA ASP A 97 18.05 0.74 -9.88
C ASP A 97 19.59 0.88 -9.87
N THR A 98 20.13 1.72 -9.00
CA THR A 98 21.58 1.92 -8.85
C THR A 98 22.31 0.69 -8.26
N ASP A 99 21.59 -0.26 -7.68
CA ASP A 99 22.10 -1.55 -7.22
C ASP A 99 21.69 -2.67 -8.19
N GLN A 100 22.45 -2.80 -9.28
CA GLN A 100 22.20 -3.79 -10.33
C GLN A 100 22.31 -5.25 -9.85
N LYS A 101 23.06 -5.51 -8.76
CA LYS A 101 23.23 -6.87 -8.22
C LYS A 101 21.97 -7.43 -7.57
N ARG A 102 21.08 -6.55 -7.13
CA ARG A 102 19.81 -6.92 -6.46
C ARG A 102 18.58 -6.71 -7.34
N LYS A 103 18.77 -6.32 -8.59
CA LYS A 103 17.66 -6.18 -9.55
C LYS A 103 17.01 -7.55 -9.78
N VAL A 104 15.67 -7.59 -9.75
CA VAL A 104 14.86 -8.75 -10.08
C VAL A 104 14.12 -8.45 -11.38
N ASP A 105 14.25 -9.34 -12.37
CA ASP A 105 13.57 -9.17 -13.65
C ASP A 105 12.05 -9.21 -13.48
N GLY A 106 11.35 -8.34 -14.21
CA GLY A 106 9.89 -8.18 -14.12
C GLY A 106 9.38 -7.51 -12.84
N ALA A 107 10.26 -7.13 -11.88
CA ALA A 107 9.83 -6.51 -10.63
C ALA A 107 9.18 -5.14 -10.84
N VAL A 108 9.61 -4.38 -11.86
CA VAL A 108 9.04 -3.07 -12.21
C VAL A 108 7.61 -3.23 -12.67
N ASP A 109 7.35 -4.12 -13.64
CA ASP A 109 6.00 -4.37 -14.17
C ASP A 109 5.06 -4.94 -13.10
N ALA A 110 5.53 -5.89 -12.29
CA ALA A 110 4.75 -6.43 -11.19
C ALA A 110 4.37 -5.36 -10.15
N MET A 111 5.28 -4.45 -9.87
CA MET A 111 5.04 -3.33 -8.97
C MET A 111 4.02 -2.34 -9.56
N LEU A 112 4.18 -1.94 -10.82
CA LEU A 112 3.26 -1.02 -11.50
C LEU A 112 1.86 -1.62 -11.61
N LYS A 113 1.74 -2.91 -11.98
CA LYS A 113 0.48 -3.64 -11.96
C LYS A 113 -0.16 -3.65 -10.56
N GLY A 114 0.66 -3.85 -9.51
CA GLY A 114 0.19 -3.75 -8.13
C GLY A 114 -0.33 -2.36 -7.76
N LEU A 115 0.28 -1.27 -8.25
CA LEU A 115 -0.22 0.09 -8.05
C LEU A 115 -1.54 0.33 -8.81
N GLU A 116 -1.64 -0.16 -10.04
CA GLU A 116 -2.84 -0.03 -10.89
C GLU A 116 -4.05 -0.71 -10.25
N VAL A 117 -3.89 -1.92 -9.70
CA VAL A 117 -4.96 -2.63 -8.96
C VAL A 117 -5.57 -1.75 -7.88
N TYR A 118 -4.74 -0.95 -7.17
CA TYR A 118 -5.21 -0.03 -6.13
C TYR A 118 -5.45 1.39 -6.63
N THR A 119 -5.62 1.58 -7.94
CA THR A 119 -5.95 2.87 -8.57
C THR A 119 -4.92 3.97 -8.34
N VAL A 120 -3.68 3.62 -8.01
CA VAL A 120 -2.56 4.56 -7.90
C VAL A 120 -1.93 4.74 -9.28
N LYS A 121 -2.33 5.80 -9.96
CA LYS A 121 -1.86 6.12 -11.31
C LYS A 121 -0.88 7.30 -11.28
N ALA A 122 0.33 7.08 -11.80
CA ALA A 122 1.33 8.12 -11.94
C ALA A 122 0.94 9.13 -13.06
N ASP A 123 1.26 10.39 -12.84
CA ASP A 123 1.13 11.45 -13.86
C ASP A 123 2.35 11.43 -14.79
N GLU A 124 3.51 11.08 -14.25
CA GLU A 124 4.80 11.02 -14.94
C GLU A 124 5.63 9.86 -14.37
N GLY A 125 6.71 9.51 -15.05
CA GLY A 125 7.65 8.51 -14.58
C GLY A 125 7.60 7.22 -15.36
N VAL A 126 8.03 6.13 -14.71
CA VAL A 126 8.01 4.79 -15.30
C VAL A 126 6.58 4.25 -15.30
N ILE A 127 6.11 3.82 -16.47
CA ILE A 127 4.77 3.26 -16.70
C ILE A 127 4.79 1.81 -17.21
N GLY A 128 5.96 1.23 -17.38
CA GLY A 128 6.24 -0.15 -17.79
C GLY A 128 7.74 -0.34 -17.88
N GLU A 129 8.22 -1.59 -17.98
CA GLU A 129 9.64 -1.83 -18.14
C GLU A 129 10.18 -1.19 -19.43
N GLY A 130 11.12 -0.25 -19.28
CA GLY A 130 11.67 0.54 -20.39
C GLY A 130 10.75 1.64 -20.95
N ASN A 131 9.55 1.83 -20.41
CA ASN A 131 8.59 2.84 -20.85
C ASN A 131 8.44 3.97 -19.81
N GLU A 132 8.60 5.20 -20.25
CA GLU A 132 8.56 6.41 -19.42
C GLU A 132 7.67 7.49 -20.05
N ILE A 133 7.02 8.30 -19.22
CA ILE A 133 6.26 9.49 -19.63
C ILE A 133 6.67 10.71 -18.80
N GLY A 134 6.62 11.90 -19.38
CA GLY A 134 6.91 13.18 -18.73
C GLY A 134 8.25 13.77 -19.15
N ASP A 135 8.48 15.03 -18.72
CA ASP A 135 9.57 15.90 -19.23
C ASP A 135 10.81 15.90 -18.31
N TYR A 136 10.76 15.22 -17.15
CA TYR A 136 11.84 15.25 -16.15
C TYR A 136 12.67 13.93 -16.14
N GLY A 137 12.47 13.08 -17.15
CA GLY A 137 13.23 11.83 -17.34
C GLY A 137 14.71 12.05 -17.71
N PRO A 138 15.46 10.94 -17.77
CA PRO A 138 15.07 9.56 -17.50
C PRO A 138 14.61 9.35 -16.06
N TYR A 139 13.62 8.45 -15.86
CA TYR A 139 13.11 8.12 -14.52
C TYR A 139 13.73 6.83 -13.94
N TYR A 140 14.62 6.18 -14.68
CA TYR A 140 15.53 5.16 -14.15
C TYR A 140 16.84 5.81 -13.71
N GLN A 141 17.26 5.59 -12.47
CA GLN A 141 18.48 6.21 -11.94
C GLN A 141 19.73 5.75 -12.68
N SER A 142 19.80 4.49 -13.12
CA SER A 142 20.92 3.98 -13.92
C SER A 142 21.15 4.77 -15.22
N ALA A 143 20.10 5.28 -15.83
CA ALA A 143 20.16 6.09 -17.05
C ALA A 143 20.60 7.55 -16.81
N ARG A 144 20.76 7.99 -15.55
CA ARG A 144 21.12 9.35 -15.17
C ARG A 144 22.58 9.53 -14.78
N LYS A 145 23.44 8.56 -15.06
CA LYS A 145 24.85 8.53 -14.65
C LYS A 145 25.60 9.84 -14.98
N GLU A 146 25.44 10.38 -16.20
CA GLU A 146 26.07 11.64 -16.63
C GLU A 146 25.64 12.83 -15.76
N ILE A 147 24.37 12.89 -15.39
CA ILE A 147 23.85 13.94 -14.50
C ILE A 147 24.59 13.93 -13.17
N TYR A 148 24.66 12.75 -12.52
CA TYR A 148 25.35 12.63 -11.24
C TYR A 148 26.83 12.97 -11.33
N GLN A 149 27.51 12.54 -12.41
CA GLN A 149 28.93 12.85 -12.64
C GLN A 149 29.15 14.34 -12.89
N THR A 150 28.22 15.04 -13.52
CA THR A 150 28.27 16.48 -13.70
C THR A 150 28.25 17.23 -12.37
N TYR A 151 27.31 16.89 -11.49
CA TYR A 151 27.26 17.50 -10.16
C TYR A 151 28.44 17.07 -9.27
N ALA A 152 28.93 15.85 -9.41
CA ALA A 152 30.14 15.36 -8.74
C ALA A 152 31.38 16.18 -9.18
N LYS A 153 31.56 16.38 -10.50
CA LYS A 153 32.62 17.22 -11.07
C LYS A 153 32.56 18.64 -10.51
N SER A 154 31.36 19.22 -10.41
CA SER A 154 31.15 20.53 -9.84
C SER A 154 31.55 20.62 -8.36
N LEU A 155 31.24 19.59 -7.55
CA LEU A 155 31.67 19.52 -6.14
C LEU A 155 33.19 19.41 -6.02
N VAL A 156 33.86 18.66 -6.90
CA VAL A 156 35.33 18.59 -6.93
C VAL A 156 35.94 19.96 -7.25
N LYS A 157 35.41 20.68 -8.26
CA LYS A 157 35.84 22.05 -8.58
C LYS A 157 35.72 23.02 -7.39
N GLN A 158 34.74 22.80 -6.53
CA GLN A 158 34.53 23.60 -5.32
C GLN A 158 35.39 23.12 -4.12
N GLY A 159 36.17 22.06 -4.26
CA GLY A 159 36.93 21.46 -3.16
C GLY A 159 36.07 20.74 -2.11
N LEU A 160 34.79 20.44 -2.46
CA LEU A 160 33.80 19.81 -1.58
C LEU A 160 33.72 18.29 -1.77
N ALA A 161 34.45 17.72 -2.72
CA ALA A 161 34.56 16.29 -2.94
C ALA A 161 35.98 15.91 -3.36
N TYR A 162 36.38 14.67 -3.05
CA TYR A 162 37.72 14.16 -3.32
C TYR A 162 37.70 12.66 -3.59
N PRO A 163 38.67 12.12 -4.38
CA PRO A 163 38.77 10.68 -4.63
C PRO A 163 39.35 9.96 -3.42
N CYS A 164 38.79 8.81 -3.08
CA CYS A 164 39.27 7.92 -2.05
C CYS A 164 39.68 6.57 -2.65
N PHE A 165 40.91 6.16 -2.39
CA PHE A 165 41.53 4.94 -2.90
C PHE A 165 41.56 3.79 -1.91
N CYS A 166 40.97 3.96 -0.72
CA CYS A 166 40.93 2.92 0.30
C CYS A 166 40.17 1.69 -0.18
N THR A 167 40.73 0.50 0.10
CA THR A 167 40.06 -0.79 -0.14
C THR A 167 38.96 -1.05 0.89
N ALA A 168 38.15 -2.10 0.67
CA ALA A 168 37.15 -2.52 1.62
C ALA A 168 37.76 -2.95 2.96
N GLU A 169 38.90 -3.65 2.90
CA GLU A 169 39.66 -4.11 4.06
C GLU A 169 40.17 -2.94 4.89
N GLU A 170 40.75 -1.93 4.25
CA GLU A 170 41.19 -0.70 4.94
C GLU A 170 40.04 0.06 5.62
N ILE A 171 38.87 0.09 4.99
CA ILE A 171 37.66 0.69 5.59
C ILE A 171 37.21 -0.12 6.80
N ASP A 172 37.26 -1.44 6.75
CA ASP A 172 36.91 -2.30 7.88
C ASP A 172 37.93 -2.19 9.03
N GLU A 173 39.23 -2.07 8.72
CA GLU A 173 40.26 -1.76 9.72
C GLU A 173 40.00 -0.41 10.42
N ILE A 174 39.63 0.63 9.67
CA ILE A 174 39.25 1.92 10.24
C ILE A 174 38.07 1.77 11.22
N ARG A 175 37.06 1.01 10.86
CA ARG A 175 35.92 0.74 11.73
C ARG A 175 36.31 0.00 13.01
N GLN A 176 37.24 -0.95 12.92
CA GLN A 176 37.77 -1.67 14.08
C GLN A 176 38.59 -0.75 14.98
N GLN A 177 39.43 0.11 14.41
CA GLN A 177 40.22 1.10 15.15
C GLN A 177 39.36 2.11 15.93
N GLN A 178 38.16 2.42 15.44
CA GLN A 178 37.21 3.33 16.10
C GLN A 178 36.57 2.72 17.37
N GLY A 179 36.64 1.40 17.53
CA GLY A 179 36.23 0.72 18.77
C GLY A 179 34.88 1.17 19.30
N ASN A 180 34.89 1.89 20.41
CA ASN A 180 33.70 2.43 21.08
C ASN A 180 33.44 3.92 20.78
N ASP A 181 34.07 4.49 19.74
CA ASP A 181 33.78 5.88 19.36
C ASP A 181 32.28 6.04 19.04
N ASP A 182 31.67 7.14 19.48
CA ASP A 182 30.24 7.44 19.28
C ASP A 182 29.88 7.58 17.80
N ILE A 183 30.83 8.08 16.98
CA ILE A 183 30.66 8.23 15.53
C ILE A 183 31.66 7.35 14.80
N LYS A 184 31.15 6.33 14.16
CA LYS A 184 31.93 5.41 13.30
C LYS A 184 31.80 5.78 11.83
N GLY A 185 32.90 5.70 11.09
CA GLY A 185 32.92 5.96 9.65
C GLY A 185 34.17 6.70 9.19
N TYR A 186 34.17 7.15 7.96
CA TYR A 186 35.30 7.78 7.30
C TYR A 186 35.26 9.30 7.53
N TRP A 187 35.97 9.82 8.52
CA TRP A 187 35.99 11.24 8.87
C TRP A 187 37.20 11.62 9.73
N GLY A 188 37.50 12.92 9.80
CA GLY A 188 38.59 13.46 10.63
C GLY A 188 39.93 12.74 10.37
N LYS A 189 40.63 12.32 11.45
CA LYS A 189 41.91 11.59 11.36
C LYS A 189 41.83 10.24 10.66
N TYR A 190 40.65 9.67 10.53
CA TYR A 190 40.42 8.38 9.84
C TYR A 190 40.23 8.54 8.34
N ALA A 191 40.05 9.76 7.83
CA ALA A 191 39.84 10.04 6.42
C ALA A 191 41.17 10.19 5.67
N LYS A 192 41.94 9.11 5.55
CA LYS A 192 43.32 9.08 5.01
C LYS A 192 43.49 9.78 3.66
N CYS A 193 42.49 9.69 2.76
CA CYS A 193 42.56 10.27 1.42
C CYS A 193 42.07 11.72 1.33
N ARG A 194 41.57 12.29 2.42
CA ARG A 194 40.93 13.61 2.44
C ARG A 194 41.87 14.76 2.03
N ASP A 195 43.11 14.63 2.38
CA ASP A 195 44.12 15.68 2.22
C ASP A 195 45.33 15.22 1.36
N LEU A 196 45.10 14.26 0.43
CA LEU A 196 46.09 13.87 -0.58
C LEU A 196 46.42 15.05 -1.51
N SER A 197 47.71 15.20 -1.89
CA SER A 197 48.11 16.19 -2.87
C SER A 197 47.64 15.82 -4.28
N PHE A 198 47.64 16.79 -5.21
CA PHE A 198 47.28 16.56 -6.60
C PHE A 198 48.22 15.51 -7.24
N GLU A 199 49.53 15.59 -6.96
CA GLU A 199 50.52 14.66 -7.47
C GLU A 199 50.26 13.23 -6.99
N GLN A 200 49.93 13.04 -5.70
CA GLN A 200 49.58 11.72 -5.17
C GLN A 200 48.28 11.15 -5.80
N ILE A 201 47.26 11.99 -5.95
CA ILE A 201 46.02 11.58 -6.62
C ILE A 201 46.31 11.18 -8.07
N LYS A 202 47.05 12.02 -8.80
CA LYS A 202 47.44 11.77 -10.20
C LYS A 202 48.18 10.45 -10.35
N GLN A 203 49.18 10.22 -9.50
CA GLN A 203 49.98 9.00 -9.50
C GLN A 203 49.12 7.76 -9.23
N ASN A 204 48.18 7.83 -8.27
CA ASN A 204 47.26 6.73 -7.97
C ASN A 204 46.36 6.40 -9.16
N ILE A 205 45.86 7.41 -9.89
CA ILE A 205 45.04 7.23 -11.08
C ILE A 205 45.87 6.64 -12.22
N GLU A 206 47.08 7.16 -12.47
CA GLU A 206 48.00 6.65 -13.50
C GLU A 206 48.42 5.21 -13.23
N ASN A 207 48.53 4.80 -11.96
CA ASN A 207 48.75 3.42 -11.53
C ASN A 207 47.50 2.53 -11.66
N GLY A 208 46.38 3.06 -12.13
CA GLY A 208 45.12 2.32 -12.31
C GLY A 208 44.43 1.94 -11.00
N MET A 209 44.70 2.62 -9.89
CA MET A 209 44.06 2.33 -8.62
C MET A 209 42.55 2.68 -8.68
N PRO A 210 41.65 1.76 -8.29
CA PRO A 210 40.22 2.06 -8.24
C PRO A 210 39.93 3.11 -7.16
N TRP A 211 39.00 3.99 -7.44
CA TRP A 211 38.61 5.05 -6.49
C TRP A 211 37.12 5.23 -6.42
N THR A 212 36.68 5.73 -5.27
CA THR A 212 35.31 6.23 -5.02
C THR A 212 35.37 7.73 -4.80
N LEU A 213 34.31 8.48 -5.15
CA LEU A 213 34.23 9.90 -4.80
C LEU A 213 33.56 10.06 -3.44
N ARG A 214 34.19 10.81 -2.55
CA ARG A 214 33.62 11.14 -1.23
C ARG A 214 33.31 12.62 -1.11
N LEU A 215 32.25 12.91 -0.35
CA LEU A 215 31.98 14.26 0.15
C LEU A 215 33.11 14.67 1.11
N LYS A 216 33.64 15.87 0.99
CA LYS A 216 34.45 16.51 2.02
C LYS A 216 33.48 17.20 2.97
N SER A 217 32.99 16.46 3.97
CA SER A 217 31.92 16.94 4.86
C SER A 217 32.33 18.24 5.54
N PRO A 218 31.52 19.32 5.42
CA PRO A 218 31.71 20.56 6.14
C PRO A 218 31.06 20.56 7.53
N GLY A 219 30.53 19.42 8.01
CA GLY A 219 29.80 19.32 9.26
C GLY A 219 30.70 19.48 10.48
N ASP A 220 30.08 19.86 11.58
CA ASP A 220 30.71 20.09 12.85
C ASP A 220 30.03 19.22 13.92
N ILE A 221 30.79 18.42 14.64
CA ILE A 221 30.28 17.46 15.64
C ILE A 221 29.55 18.17 16.78
N GLU A 222 29.93 19.41 17.10
CA GLU A 222 29.31 20.20 18.16
C GLU A 222 28.01 20.89 17.73
N LYS A 223 27.68 20.81 16.44
CA LYS A 223 26.50 21.45 15.87
C LYS A 223 25.38 20.47 15.63
N LYS A 224 24.16 21.01 15.66
CA LYS A 224 22.93 20.31 15.40
C LYS A 224 22.21 20.89 14.19
N CYS A 225 21.57 20.03 13.43
CA CYS A 225 20.63 20.41 12.40
C CYS A 225 19.19 20.23 12.88
N TYR A 226 18.29 21.03 12.35
CA TYR A 226 16.86 21.05 12.69
C TYR A 226 16.05 20.91 11.42
N PHE A 227 14.99 20.10 11.49
CA PHE A 227 14.03 20.02 10.39
C PHE A 227 12.62 19.75 10.93
N ASP A 228 11.62 20.22 10.17
CA ASP A 228 10.21 19.99 10.46
C ASP A 228 9.73 18.80 9.59
N ASP A 229 9.56 17.64 10.24
CA ASP A 229 8.91 16.50 9.61
C ASP A 229 7.39 16.66 9.63
N MET A 230 6.74 16.40 8.50
CA MET A 230 5.31 16.65 8.37
C MET A 230 4.43 15.69 9.18
N ILE A 231 4.98 14.57 9.64
CA ILE A 231 4.30 13.55 10.47
C ILE A 231 4.84 13.59 11.91
N LYS A 232 6.15 13.58 12.05
CA LYS A 232 6.84 13.47 13.36
C LYS A 232 7.03 14.82 14.05
N GLY A 233 6.82 15.94 13.34
CA GLY A 233 7.03 17.29 13.87
C GLY A 233 8.50 17.72 13.87
N LYS A 234 8.89 18.60 14.80
CA LYS A 234 10.26 19.12 14.88
C LYS A 234 11.23 18.06 15.39
N ILE A 235 12.30 17.84 14.62
CA ILE A 235 13.37 16.89 14.94
C ILE A 235 14.69 17.65 14.98
N GLU A 236 15.50 17.36 16.01
CA GLU A 236 16.85 17.85 16.20
C GLU A 236 17.82 16.67 16.15
N MET A 237 18.88 16.78 15.36
CA MET A 237 19.91 15.75 15.20
C MET A 237 21.30 16.37 15.08
N PRO A 238 22.40 15.63 15.37
CA PRO A 238 23.75 16.08 15.07
C PRO A 238 23.96 16.32 13.57
N GLU A 239 24.82 17.27 13.20
CA GLU A 239 25.25 17.44 11.81
C GLU A 239 26.02 16.19 11.33
N ASN A 240 25.97 15.91 10.02
CA ASN A 240 26.79 14.85 9.45
C ASN A 240 28.25 15.29 9.32
N VAL A 241 29.16 14.57 9.97
CA VAL A 241 30.62 14.78 9.87
C VAL A 241 31.32 13.74 8.98
N ILE A 242 30.60 12.70 8.56
CA ILE A 242 31.16 11.58 7.81
C ILE A 242 31.34 11.98 6.34
N ASP A 243 32.52 11.69 5.79
CA ASP A 243 32.83 11.84 4.37
C ASP A 243 32.21 10.65 3.59
N VAL A 244 30.92 10.74 3.32
CA VAL A 244 30.17 9.67 2.66
C VAL A 244 30.60 9.51 1.22
N VAL A 245 30.47 8.29 0.69
CA VAL A 245 30.66 8.02 -0.73
C VAL A 245 29.54 8.66 -1.53
N LEU A 246 29.85 9.50 -2.49
CA LEU A 246 28.94 10.10 -3.45
C LEU A 246 28.79 9.22 -4.69
N LEU A 247 29.95 8.85 -5.32
CA LEU A 247 30.01 7.94 -6.45
C LEU A 247 30.81 6.69 -6.09
N LYS A 248 30.30 5.54 -6.47
CA LYS A 248 30.98 4.24 -6.40
C LYS A 248 32.08 4.14 -7.47
N THR A 249 32.91 3.10 -7.41
CA THR A 249 33.99 2.85 -8.38
C THR A 249 33.51 2.72 -9.83
N ASP A 250 32.28 2.29 -10.06
CA ASP A 250 31.64 2.23 -11.38
C ASP A 250 31.11 3.59 -11.87
N GLY A 251 31.26 4.65 -11.08
CA GLY A 251 30.77 6.00 -11.35
C GLY A 251 29.27 6.17 -11.17
N ILE A 252 28.59 5.17 -10.58
CA ILE A 252 27.17 5.24 -10.23
C ILE A 252 27.02 5.85 -8.82
N PRO A 253 26.02 6.70 -8.57
CA PRO A 253 25.85 7.35 -7.28
C PRO A 253 25.43 6.37 -6.19
N THR A 254 25.68 6.76 -4.94
CA THR A 254 24.98 6.19 -3.80
C THR A 254 23.56 6.79 -3.74
N TYR A 255 22.65 6.09 -3.03
CA TYR A 255 21.27 6.57 -2.82
C TYR A 255 21.21 8.03 -2.33
N HIS A 256 22.05 8.39 -1.36
CA HIS A 256 22.02 9.73 -0.76
C HIS A 256 22.29 10.84 -1.77
N PHE A 257 23.27 10.63 -2.64
CA PHE A 257 23.65 11.62 -3.65
C PHE A 257 22.63 11.69 -4.78
N ALA A 258 22.16 10.52 -5.25
CA ALA A 258 21.11 10.44 -6.27
C ALA A 258 19.81 11.11 -5.79
N HIS A 259 19.40 10.84 -4.54
CA HIS A 259 18.22 11.45 -3.93
C HIS A 259 18.25 12.98 -3.98
N ALA A 260 19.38 13.61 -3.56
CA ALA A 260 19.47 15.06 -3.52
C ALA A 260 19.37 15.70 -4.92
N ILE A 261 20.04 15.10 -5.91
CA ILE A 261 20.07 15.62 -7.30
C ILE A 261 18.72 15.38 -7.99
N ASP A 262 18.18 14.17 -7.90
CA ASP A 262 16.95 13.81 -8.61
C ASP A 262 15.74 14.54 -8.07
N ASP A 263 15.58 14.61 -6.75
CA ASP A 263 14.44 15.30 -6.16
C ASP A 263 14.51 16.81 -6.41
N HIS A 264 15.72 17.38 -6.55
CA HIS A 264 15.89 18.77 -7.00
C HIS A 264 15.52 18.95 -8.48
N LEU A 265 16.12 18.18 -9.38
CA LEU A 265 15.92 18.35 -10.84
C LEU A 265 14.51 17.94 -11.30
N MET A 266 13.88 16.94 -10.65
CA MET A 266 12.49 16.56 -10.90
C MET A 266 11.49 17.48 -10.20
N ARG A 267 11.99 18.52 -9.50
CA ARG A 267 11.20 19.55 -8.81
C ARG A 267 10.28 18.96 -7.75
N THR A 268 10.72 17.91 -7.07
CA THR A 268 10.02 17.31 -5.93
C THR A 268 9.91 18.31 -4.79
N THR A 269 8.72 18.47 -4.24
CA THR A 269 8.47 19.39 -3.11
C THR A 269 8.34 18.66 -1.79
N HIS A 270 7.79 17.45 -1.82
CA HIS A 270 7.51 16.61 -0.63
C HIS A 270 7.99 15.18 -0.86
N VAL A 271 8.71 14.66 0.11
CA VAL A 271 9.24 13.29 0.12
C VAL A 271 8.59 12.51 1.25
N THR A 272 7.71 11.58 0.90
CA THR A 272 7.15 10.62 1.83
C THR A 272 7.93 9.30 1.73
N ARG A 273 8.43 8.78 2.87
CA ARG A 273 9.22 7.55 2.93
C ARG A 273 9.17 6.94 4.33
N GLY A 274 9.67 5.71 4.51
CA GLY A 274 9.74 5.05 5.80
C GLY A 274 10.62 5.78 6.82
N ASP A 275 10.32 5.63 8.10
CA ASP A 275 11.02 6.33 9.20
C ASP A 275 12.43 5.79 9.47
N GLU A 276 12.80 4.65 8.90
CA GLU A 276 14.18 4.16 8.86
C GLU A 276 15.17 5.15 8.20
N TRP A 277 14.67 6.07 7.40
CA TRP A 277 15.47 7.09 6.73
C TRP A 277 15.67 8.38 7.54
N ILE A 278 15.07 8.51 8.73
CA ILE A 278 15.23 9.71 9.58
C ILE A 278 16.72 9.93 9.92
N ALA A 279 17.44 8.87 10.25
CA ALA A 279 18.87 8.96 10.59
C ALA A 279 19.74 9.52 9.44
N SER A 280 19.26 9.47 8.19
CA SER A 280 19.96 10.01 7.01
C SER A 280 19.61 11.46 6.69
N VAL A 281 18.63 12.06 7.37
CA VAL A 281 18.21 13.45 7.07
C VAL A 281 19.31 14.47 7.25
N PRO A 282 20.16 14.43 8.31
CA PRO A 282 21.27 15.36 8.46
C PRO A 282 22.20 15.37 7.25
N LEU A 283 22.53 14.18 6.73
CA LEU A 283 23.33 14.03 5.51
C LEU A 283 22.61 14.60 4.28
N HIS A 284 21.31 14.32 4.11
CA HIS A 284 20.56 14.85 2.97
C HIS A 284 20.46 16.37 3.01
N LEU A 285 20.21 16.97 4.16
CA LEU A 285 20.21 18.43 4.31
C LEU A 285 21.58 19.03 3.99
N GLN A 286 22.67 18.37 4.41
CA GLN A 286 24.03 18.77 4.07
C GLN A 286 24.27 18.69 2.55
N LEU A 287 23.83 17.60 1.88
CA LEU A 287 23.94 17.46 0.43
C LEU A 287 23.16 18.55 -0.32
N PHE A 288 21.92 18.82 0.05
CA PHE A 288 21.17 19.95 -0.52
C PHE A 288 21.93 21.28 -0.37
N LYS A 289 22.51 21.52 0.81
CA LYS A 289 23.26 22.74 1.10
C LYS A 289 24.52 22.87 0.26
N VAL A 290 25.34 21.83 0.14
CA VAL A 290 26.61 21.88 -0.62
C VAL A 290 26.36 21.92 -2.14
N LEU A 291 25.24 21.36 -2.60
CA LEU A 291 24.80 21.45 -4.00
C LEU A 291 24.11 22.79 -4.33
N GLY A 292 23.85 23.64 -3.34
CA GLY A 292 23.14 24.91 -3.53
C GLY A 292 21.62 24.76 -3.72
N PHE A 293 21.06 23.63 -3.35
CA PHE A 293 19.65 23.28 -3.55
C PHE A 293 18.78 23.66 -2.35
N LYS A 294 17.52 23.96 -2.62
CA LYS A 294 16.51 24.09 -1.57
C LYS A 294 16.10 22.69 -1.10
N PRO A 295 16.14 22.39 0.21
CA PRO A 295 15.70 21.11 0.72
C PRO A 295 14.22 20.85 0.47
N VAL A 296 13.86 19.58 0.21
CA VAL A 296 12.49 19.11 0.16
C VAL A 296 11.86 19.08 1.55
N LYS A 297 10.53 19.03 1.63
CA LYS A 297 9.83 18.73 2.89
C LYS A 297 9.72 17.22 3.06
N TYR A 298 10.07 16.73 4.25
CA TYR A 298 10.03 15.31 4.57
C TYR A 298 8.77 14.93 5.34
N ALA A 299 8.28 13.72 5.08
CA ALA A 299 7.23 13.04 5.83
C ALA A 299 7.67 11.60 6.07
N HIS A 300 8.12 11.29 7.29
CA HIS A 300 8.60 9.95 7.64
C HIS A 300 7.48 9.12 8.25
N VAL A 301 7.07 8.10 7.50
CA VAL A 301 5.97 7.20 7.84
C VAL A 301 6.48 6.08 8.72
N ALA A 302 5.89 5.92 9.89
CA ALA A 302 6.18 4.80 10.76
C ALA A 302 5.69 3.47 10.15
N PRO A 303 6.35 2.33 10.45
CA PRO A 303 5.98 1.04 9.90
C PRO A 303 4.57 0.63 10.35
N ILE A 304 3.92 -0.19 9.52
CA ILE A 304 2.68 -0.84 9.91
C ILE A 304 3.03 -1.94 10.92
N MET A 305 2.32 -1.91 12.04
CA MET A 305 2.49 -2.82 13.16
C MET A 305 1.39 -3.88 13.18
N LYS A 306 1.67 -5.04 13.71
CA LYS A 306 0.71 -6.11 13.99
C LYS A 306 0.80 -6.49 15.46
N GLU A 307 -0.34 -6.77 16.08
CA GLU A 307 -0.39 -7.28 17.45
C GLU A 307 -0.06 -8.78 17.46
N GLU A 308 0.83 -9.19 18.36
CA GLU A 308 1.22 -10.59 18.55
C GLU A 308 1.58 -10.82 20.02
N ASN A 309 0.93 -11.78 20.67
CA ASN A 309 1.19 -12.16 22.06
C ASN A 309 1.17 -10.98 23.08
N GLY A 310 0.25 -10.03 22.89
CA GLY A 310 0.12 -8.85 23.75
C GLY A 310 1.16 -7.75 23.51
N GLY A 311 2.03 -7.90 22.50
CA GLY A 311 3.00 -6.91 22.04
C GLY A 311 2.72 -6.46 20.61
N LYS A 312 3.45 -5.42 20.17
CA LYS A 312 3.37 -4.93 18.79
C LYS A 312 4.69 -5.19 18.06
N ARG A 313 4.64 -5.77 16.89
CA ARG A 313 5.80 -5.93 15.99
C ARG A 313 5.51 -5.37 14.60
N LYS A 314 6.56 -5.07 13.86
CA LYS A 314 6.46 -4.67 12.45
C LYS A 314 5.88 -5.81 11.61
N LEU A 315 4.93 -5.47 10.72
CA LEU A 315 4.41 -6.38 9.70
C LEU A 315 5.55 -6.86 8.79
N SER A 316 5.65 -8.16 8.54
CA SER A 316 6.82 -8.80 7.94
C SER A 316 6.46 -9.79 6.84
N LYS A 317 7.01 -9.65 5.64
CA LYS A 317 6.82 -10.61 4.52
C LYS A 317 7.12 -12.08 4.87
N ARG A 318 8.04 -12.32 5.81
CA ARG A 318 8.44 -13.69 6.17
C ARG A 318 7.44 -14.40 7.09
N LYS A 319 6.64 -13.64 7.84
CA LYS A 319 5.72 -14.16 8.85
C LYS A 319 4.25 -13.93 8.51
N ASP A 320 3.96 -12.90 7.72
CA ASP A 320 2.62 -12.38 7.50
C ASP A 320 2.32 -12.38 5.99
N PRO A 321 1.46 -13.30 5.49
CA PRO A 321 1.04 -13.31 4.08
C PRO A 321 0.44 -11.96 3.65
N GLU A 322 -0.33 -11.31 4.52
CA GLU A 322 -0.95 -10.00 4.31
C GLU A 322 0.04 -8.84 4.14
N ALA A 323 1.32 -9.09 4.39
CA ALA A 323 2.37 -8.13 4.07
C ALA A 323 2.64 -8.04 2.56
N ALA A 324 2.28 -9.05 1.77
CA ALA A 324 2.33 -9.01 0.31
C ALA A 324 1.08 -8.32 -0.24
N VAL A 325 1.25 -7.41 -1.20
CA VAL A 325 0.12 -6.70 -1.83
C VAL A 325 -0.75 -7.65 -2.65
N SER A 326 -0.18 -8.69 -3.25
CA SER A 326 -0.91 -9.72 -4.00
C SER A 326 -1.88 -10.54 -3.13
N TYR A 327 -1.58 -10.71 -1.86
CA TYR A 327 -2.42 -11.47 -0.92
C TYR A 327 -3.90 -11.06 -0.97
N TYR A 328 -4.18 -9.76 -1.02
CA TYR A 328 -5.56 -9.26 -0.99
C TYR A 328 -6.34 -9.63 -2.26
N SER A 329 -5.68 -9.57 -3.40
CA SER A 329 -6.25 -10.04 -4.68
C SER A 329 -6.44 -11.56 -4.68
N GLU A 330 -5.44 -12.32 -4.20
CA GLU A 330 -5.48 -13.79 -4.14
C GLU A 330 -6.64 -14.29 -3.27
N VAL A 331 -6.85 -13.70 -2.09
CA VAL A 331 -7.97 -14.06 -1.21
C VAL A 331 -9.30 -13.41 -1.60
N GLY A 332 -9.30 -12.50 -2.58
CA GLY A 332 -10.49 -11.89 -3.17
C GLY A 332 -11.04 -10.66 -2.47
N TYR A 333 -10.23 -9.90 -1.73
CA TYR A 333 -10.66 -8.59 -1.25
C TYR A 333 -10.77 -7.62 -2.43
N PRO A 334 -11.92 -6.92 -2.61
CA PRO A 334 -12.02 -5.86 -3.62
C PRO A 334 -10.97 -4.76 -3.39
N ALA A 335 -10.35 -4.27 -4.45
CA ALA A 335 -9.39 -3.18 -4.34
C ALA A 335 -9.97 -1.93 -3.65
N ALA A 336 -11.24 -1.62 -3.90
CA ALA A 336 -11.97 -0.55 -3.23
C ALA A 336 -12.01 -0.72 -1.70
N SER A 337 -12.18 -1.95 -1.22
CA SER A 337 -12.17 -2.28 0.21
C SER A 337 -10.80 -2.06 0.85
N VAL A 338 -9.74 -2.48 0.16
CA VAL A 338 -8.35 -2.29 0.63
C VAL A 338 -7.98 -0.82 0.63
N ASN A 339 -8.40 -0.05 -0.40
CA ASN A 339 -8.18 1.40 -0.46
C ASN A 339 -8.90 2.14 0.67
N GLU A 340 -10.15 1.78 0.97
CA GLU A 340 -10.91 2.37 2.09
C GLU A 340 -10.29 2.01 3.44
N TYR A 341 -9.80 0.79 3.58
CA TYR A 341 -9.04 0.36 4.77
C TYR A 341 -7.72 1.15 4.90
N MET A 342 -6.96 1.31 3.81
CA MET A 342 -5.74 2.13 3.83
C MET A 342 -6.04 3.57 4.26
N MET A 343 -7.10 4.20 3.74
CA MET A 343 -7.52 5.55 4.18
C MET A 343 -7.82 5.60 5.67
N THR A 344 -8.47 4.58 6.20
CA THR A 344 -8.82 4.47 7.62
C THR A 344 -7.57 4.43 8.51
N ILE A 345 -6.53 3.70 8.10
CA ILE A 345 -5.29 3.61 8.88
C ILE A 345 -4.30 4.75 8.59
N LEU A 346 -4.45 5.45 7.46
CA LEU A 346 -3.62 6.61 7.11
C LEU A 346 -3.98 7.86 7.90
N ASN A 347 -5.27 8.14 8.09
CA ASN A 347 -5.73 9.36 8.76
C ASN A 347 -6.79 9.08 9.82
N SER A 348 -6.52 9.50 11.04
CA SER A 348 -7.36 9.27 12.21
C SER A 348 -8.78 9.87 12.13
N ASN A 349 -9.01 10.85 11.24
CA ASN A 349 -10.31 11.50 11.03
C ASN A 349 -11.07 10.99 9.80
N PHE A 350 -10.53 9.98 9.10
CA PHE A 350 -11.20 9.45 7.90
C PHE A 350 -12.52 8.76 8.23
N GLU A 351 -12.60 7.99 9.31
CA GLU A 351 -13.84 7.28 9.69
C GLU A 351 -14.99 8.23 10.01
N ASP A 352 -14.72 9.35 10.68
CA ASP A 352 -15.75 10.36 10.98
C ASP A 352 -16.22 11.05 9.70
N TRP A 353 -15.29 11.39 8.82
CA TRP A 353 -15.61 11.94 7.52
C TRP A 353 -16.44 10.95 6.68
N ARG A 354 -16.06 9.67 6.66
CA ARG A 354 -16.78 8.63 5.89
C ARG A 354 -18.21 8.42 6.40
N ARG A 355 -18.42 8.47 7.72
CA ARG A 355 -19.77 8.39 8.30
C ARG A 355 -20.67 9.55 7.83
N ALA A 356 -20.12 10.75 7.72
CA ALA A 356 -20.83 11.93 7.24
C ALA A 356 -20.99 11.95 5.70
N ASN A 357 -20.11 11.27 4.94
CA ASN A 357 -20.04 11.32 3.48
C ASN A 357 -20.08 9.89 2.87
N GLN A 358 -21.14 9.15 3.14
CA GLN A 358 -21.25 7.71 2.84
C GLN A 358 -21.17 7.36 1.36
N SER A 359 -21.61 8.24 0.46
CA SER A 359 -21.60 8.06 -0.99
C SER A 359 -20.46 8.79 -1.72
N ALA A 360 -19.67 9.61 -1.01
CA ALA A 360 -18.55 10.34 -1.62
C ALA A 360 -17.41 9.39 -2.00
N SER A 361 -16.62 9.77 -3.02
CA SER A 361 -15.38 9.07 -3.31
C SER A 361 -14.41 9.20 -2.14
N ILE A 362 -13.61 8.15 -1.87
CA ILE A 362 -12.54 8.24 -0.86
C ILE A 362 -11.50 9.31 -1.19
N TYR A 363 -11.37 9.64 -2.48
CA TYR A 363 -10.43 10.65 -2.97
C TYR A 363 -10.93 12.10 -2.74
N ASP A 364 -12.20 12.30 -2.37
CA ASP A 364 -12.74 13.60 -1.94
C ASP A 364 -12.35 13.92 -0.48
N PHE A 365 -11.81 12.95 0.24
CA PHE A 365 -11.34 13.16 1.60
C PHE A 365 -10.16 14.13 1.65
N PRO A 366 -10.20 15.20 2.49
CA PRO A 366 -9.09 16.15 2.60
C PRO A 366 -7.91 15.55 3.38
N PHE A 367 -7.17 14.66 2.71
CA PHE A 367 -6.01 13.97 3.28
C PHE A 367 -4.95 14.93 3.79
N ASN A 368 -4.40 14.66 4.97
CA ASN A 368 -3.38 15.50 5.57
C ASN A 368 -2.29 14.66 6.28
N LEU A 369 -1.05 14.79 5.84
CA LEU A 369 0.12 14.11 6.43
C LEU A 369 0.23 14.33 7.96
N LYS A 370 -0.14 15.52 8.47
CA LYS A 370 -0.12 15.82 9.91
C LYS A 370 -1.13 15.01 10.75
N LYS A 371 -2.08 14.34 10.10
CA LYS A 371 -3.07 13.47 10.76
C LYS A 371 -2.69 11.99 10.69
N MET A 372 -1.55 11.67 10.08
CA MET A 372 -0.99 10.32 10.13
C MET A 372 -0.41 10.02 11.52
N SER A 373 -0.43 8.75 11.91
CA SER A 373 0.14 8.31 13.19
C SER A 373 1.67 8.40 13.19
N ALA A 374 2.23 9.12 14.15
CA ALA A 374 3.68 9.20 14.32
C ALA A 374 4.31 7.89 14.85
N SER A 375 3.53 7.04 15.53
CA SER A 375 3.99 5.75 16.10
C SER A 375 3.66 4.54 15.22
N GLY A 376 3.03 4.75 14.07
CA GLY A 376 2.60 3.69 13.16
C GLY A 376 1.12 3.33 13.29
N ALA A 377 0.61 2.71 12.22
CA ALA A 377 -0.75 2.17 12.16
C ALA A 377 -0.74 0.69 12.60
N LEU A 378 -1.79 0.25 13.26
CA LEU A 378 -1.99 -1.15 13.58
C LEU A 378 -2.77 -1.82 12.45
N PHE A 379 -2.24 -2.91 11.91
CA PHE A 379 -2.96 -3.76 10.96
C PHE A 379 -3.98 -4.61 11.71
N ASP A 380 -5.24 -4.53 11.29
CA ASP A 380 -6.37 -5.20 11.92
C ASP A 380 -7.26 -5.87 10.85
N PHE A 381 -7.27 -7.22 10.84
CA PHE A 381 -8.09 -7.99 9.92
C PHE A 381 -9.59 -7.86 10.19
N VAL A 382 -10.01 -7.74 11.44
CA VAL A 382 -11.43 -7.58 11.78
C VAL A 382 -11.95 -6.29 11.16
N LYS A 383 -11.17 -5.22 11.32
CA LYS A 383 -11.50 -3.91 10.73
C LYS A 383 -11.52 -3.94 9.21
N LEU A 384 -10.54 -4.59 8.57
CA LEU A 384 -10.53 -4.77 7.10
C LEU A 384 -11.77 -5.52 6.63
N THR A 385 -12.11 -6.63 7.32
CA THR A 385 -13.30 -7.44 7.01
C THR A 385 -14.58 -6.64 7.12
N ASP A 386 -14.74 -5.86 8.20
CA ASP A 386 -15.94 -5.03 8.42
C ASP A 386 -16.07 -3.91 7.37
N ILE A 387 -14.95 -3.25 7.03
CA ILE A 387 -14.93 -2.25 5.95
C ILE A 387 -15.30 -2.91 4.63
N SER A 388 -14.74 -4.07 4.32
CA SER A 388 -15.02 -4.77 3.07
C SER A 388 -16.47 -5.20 2.95
N LYS A 389 -17.07 -5.72 4.01
CA LYS A 389 -18.52 -6.01 4.06
C LYS A 389 -19.36 -4.77 3.78
N ASN A 390 -18.96 -3.62 4.32
CA ASN A 390 -19.64 -2.35 4.06
C ASN A 390 -19.50 -1.89 2.60
N VAL A 391 -18.34 -2.07 2.00
CA VAL A 391 -18.06 -1.71 0.60
C VAL A 391 -18.88 -2.62 -0.33
N ILE A 392 -18.77 -3.95 -0.17
CA ILE A 392 -19.47 -4.92 -1.03
C ILE A 392 -20.99 -4.79 -0.90
N SER A 393 -21.51 -4.50 0.30
CA SER A 393 -22.96 -4.34 0.51
C SER A 393 -23.58 -3.16 -0.26
N LYS A 394 -22.76 -2.20 -0.69
CA LYS A 394 -23.20 -1.02 -1.48
C LYS A 394 -23.08 -1.22 -2.99
N MET A 395 -22.39 -2.26 -3.42
CA MET A 395 -22.24 -2.60 -4.84
C MET A 395 -23.57 -3.16 -5.37
N SER A 396 -23.88 -2.91 -6.64
CA SER A 396 -24.98 -3.59 -7.34
C SER A 396 -24.66 -5.08 -7.52
N ALA A 397 -25.67 -5.90 -7.84
CA ALA A 397 -25.47 -7.31 -8.16
C ALA A 397 -24.56 -7.49 -9.38
N GLU A 398 -24.71 -6.61 -10.38
CA GLU A 398 -23.89 -6.59 -11.58
C GLU A 398 -22.40 -6.36 -11.23
N GLU A 399 -22.10 -5.31 -10.43
CA GLU A 399 -20.72 -5.03 -10.01
C GLU A 399 -20.11 -6.18 -9.21
N VAL A 400 -20.88 -6.80 -8.30
CA VAL A 400 -20.41 -7.97 -7.54
C VAL A 400 -20.15 -9.15 -8.46
N PHE A 401 -21.03 -9.40 -9.42
CA PHE A 401 -20.87 -10.49 -10.40
C PHE A 401 -19.63 -10.24 -11.28
N GLU A 402 -19.51 -9.08 -11.90
CA GLU A 402 -18.39 -8.77 -12.79
C GLU A 402 -17.04 -8.91 -12.08
N LEU A 403 -16.90 -8.29 -10.90
CA LEU A 403 -15.65 -8.32 -10.14
C LEU A 403 -15.33 -9.72 -9.61
N SER A 404 -16.33 -10.45 -9.09
CA SER A 404 -16.11 -11.81 -8.58
C SER A 404 -15.90 -12.83 -9.69
N ASN A 405 -16.51 -12.65 -10.86
CA ASN A 405 -16.30 -13.50 -12.03
C ASN A 405 -14.89 -13.28 -12.64
N ALA A 406 -14.41 -12.02 -12.69
CA ALA A 406 -13.05 -11.74 -13.09
C ALA A 406 -12.04 -12.40 -12.13
N TRP A 407 -12.29 -12.30 -10.83
CA TRP A 407 -11.47 -12.94 -9.79
C TRP A 407 -11.52 -14.47 -9.89
N SER A 408 -12.69 -15.06 -10.08
CA SER A 408 -12.86 -16.52 -10.11
C SER A 408 -12.10 -17.17 -11.27
N LYS A 409 -12.03 -16.52 -12.43
CA LYS A 409 -11.26 -16.99 -13.59
C LYS A 409 -9.76 -17.14 -13.31
N GLU A 410 -9.24 -16.42 -12.34
CA GLU A 410 -7.81 -16.47 -11.96
C GLU A 410 -7.57 -17.34 -10.73
N TYR A 411 -8.51 -17.35 -9.77
CA TYR A 411 -8.27 -17.92 -8.43
C TYR A 411 -9.25 -19.02 -8.01
N ASP A 412 -10.42 -19.17 -8.67
CA ASP A 412 -11.44 -20.19 -8.33
C ASP A 412 -12.19 -20.71 -9.55
N GLU A 413 -11.58 -21.66 -10.24
CA GLU A 413 -12.15 -22.28 -11.43
C GLU A 413 -13.56 -22.88 -11.19
N LYS A 414 -13.84 -23.40 -9.99
CA LYS A 414 -15.15 -23.97 -9.68
C LYS A 414 -16.25 -22.92 -9.69
N LEU A 415 -15.98 -21.77 -9.08
CA LEU A 415 -16.91 -20.64 -9.12
C LEU A 415 -17.10 -20.12 -10.55
N ALA A 416 -16.01 -20.01 -11.32
CA ALA A 416 -16.09 -19.56 -12.70
C ALA A 416 -16.97 -20.50 -13.56
N VAL A 417 -16.85 -21.81 -13.36
CA VAL A 417 -17.70 -22.81 -14.04
C VAL A 417 -19.17 -22.69 -13.61
N LEU A 418 -19.47 -22.44 -12.33
CA LEU A 418 -20.85 -22.23 -11.87
C LEU A 418 -21.46 -20.98 -12.52
N TYR A 419 -20.74 -19.88 -12.57
CA TYR A 419 -21.19 -18.64 -13.19
C TYR A 419 -21.43 -18.79 -14.71
N ALA A 420 -20.57 -19.54 -15.39
CA ALA A 420 -20.68 -19.76 -16.83
C ALA A 420 -21.89 -20.62 -17.23
N LYS A 421 -22.52 -21.37 -16.32
CA LYS A 421 -23.73 -22.18 -16.61
C LYS A 421 -24.94 -21.30 -16.88
N ASP A 422 -25.14 -20.29 -16.07
CA ASP A 422 -26.24 -19.32 -16.18
C ASP A 422 -25.84 -18.03 -15.46
N GLU A 423 -25.38 -17.07 -16.24
CA GLU A 423 -24.92 -15.78 -15.75
C GLU A 423 -26.04 -14.97 -15.11
N GLN A 424 -27.24 -15.01 -15.71
CA GLN A 424 -28.38 -14.29 -15.16
C GLN A 424 -28.82 -14.89 -13.82
N TYR A 425 -28.86 -16.20 -13.70
CA TYR A 425 -29.17 -16.87 -12.45
C TYR A 425 -28.16 -16.51 -11.34
N ALA A 426 -26.86 -16.46 -11.69
CA ALA A 426 -25.84 -16.03 -10.74
C ALA A 426 -26.04 -14.58 -10.25
N LYS A 427 -26.39 -13.65 -11.16
CA LYS A 427 -26.71 -12.26 -10.83
C LYS A 427 -27.97 -12.15 -9.96
N ASP A 428 -29.01 -12.92 -10.26
CA ASP A 428 -30.25 -12.95 -9.48
C ASP A 428 -30.02 -13.46 -8.05
N ILE A 429 -29.17 -14.49 -7.87
CA ILE A 429 -28.76 -14.95 -6.54
C ILE A 429 -28.02 -13.86 -5.78
N LEU A 430 -27.07 -13.20 -6.41
CA LEU A 430 -26.29 -12.12 -5.79
C LEU A 430 -27.13 -10.86 -5.49
N ASN A 431 -28.27 -10.71 -6.14
CA ASN A 431 -29.19 -9.60 -5.92
C ASN A 431 -30.12 -9.77 -4.71
N ILE A 432 -30.26 -10.98 -4.16
CA ILE A 432 -31.15 -11.22 -3.01
C ILE A 432 -30.76 -10.30 -1.84
N ASP A 433 -31.72 -9.50 -1.33
CA ASP A 433 -31.56 -8.52 -0.26
C ASP A 433 -30.60 -7.35 -0.52
N ARG A 434 -30.09 -7.18 -1.75
CA ARG A 434 -29.12 -6.13 -2.04
C ARG A 434 -29.73 -4.74 -2.20
N GLU A 435 -30.94 -4.66 -2.75
CA GLU A 435 -31.67 -3.38 -2.95
C GLU A 435 -32.39 -2.87 -1.70
N ASN A 436 -32.29 -3.57 -0.60
CA ASN A 436 -32.91 -3.17 0.66
C ASN A 436 -32.29 -1.87 1.22
N LYS A 437 -33.09 -1.06 1.95
CA LYS A 437 -32.58 0.12 2.68
C LYS A 437 -31.40 -0.18 3.61
N LYS A 438 -31.30 -1.42 4.09
CA LYS A 438 -30.19 -1.94 4.88
C LYS A 438 -29.73 -3.25 4.24
N PRO A 439 -28.87 -3.20 3.23
CA PRO A 439 -28.39 -4.40 2.55
C PRO A 439 -27.61 -5.29 3.53
N ARG A 440 -27.65 -6.60 3.28
CA ARG A 440 -26.92 -7.57 4.09
C ARG A 440 -25.40 -7.41 3.90
N LYS A 441 -24.64 -7.75 4.94
CA LYS A 441 -23.18 -7.63 5.00
C LYS A 441 -22.54 -9.01 5.18
N ASP A 442 -22.92 -9.97 4.33
CA ASP A 442 -22.48 -11.36 4.46
C ASP A 442 -21.13 -11.58 3.81
N LEU A 443 -20.83 -10.90 2.70
CA LEU A 443 -19.61 -11.06 1.91
C LEU A 443 -18.55 -10.03 2.31
N ALA A 444 -17.36 -10.50 2.64
CA ALA A 444 -16.18 -9.67 2.87
C ALA A 444 -15.16 -9.76 1.72
N LYS A 445 -15.17 -10.84 0.98
CA LYS A 445 -14.23 -11.14 -0.12
C LYS A 445 -14.88 -12.12 -1.09
N TRP A 446 -14.36 -12.17 -2.30
CA TRP A 446 -14.91 -13.01 -3.35
C TRP A 446 -14.82 -14.50 -3.02
N SER A 447 -13.81 -14.93 -2.28
CA SER A 447 -13.69 -16.31 -1.79
C SER A 447 -14.77 -16.74 -0.78
N ASP A 448 -15.61 -15.83 -0.29
CA ASP A 448 -16.77 -16.16 0.54
C ASP A 448 -17.97 -16.60 -0.32
N ILE A 449 -17.98 -16.25 -1.61
CA ILE A 449 -19.12 -16.48 -2.50
C ILE A 449 -19.44 -17.98 -2.71
N PRO A 450 -18.47 -18.88 -2.95
CA PRO A 450 -18.78 -20.30 -3.16
C PRO A 450 -19.59 -20.89 -2.02
N ASP A 451 -19.23 -20.59 -0.79
CA ASP A 451 -20.01 -21.03 0.37
C ASP A 451 -21.37 -20.32 0.44
N TYR A 452 -21.38 -18.98 0.24
CA TYR A 452 -22.59 -18.16 0.33
C TYR A 452 -23.71 -18.61 -0.61
N ILE A 453 -23.36 -19.07 -1.85
CA ILE A 453 -24.33 -19.48 -2.87
C ILE A 453 -24.47 -21.03 -2.99
N SER A 454 -23.74 -21.81 -2.19
CA SER A 454 -23.62 -23.28 -2.35
C SER A 454 -24.96 -24.00 -2.43
N TYR A 455 -25.97 -23.54 -1.68
CA TYR A 455 -27.31 -24.13 -1.66
C TYR A 455 -28.17 -23.78 -2.89
N MET A 456 -27.72 -22.87 -3.74
CA MET A 456 -28.45 -22.50 -4.98
C MET A 456 -28.18 -23.45 -6.14
N TYR A 457 -27.10 -24.25 -6.09
CA TYR A 457 -26.68 -25.17 -7.14
C TYR A 457 -26.69 -26.61 -6.61
N ASP A 458 -27.28 -27.55 -7.35
CA ASP A 458 -27.41 -28.94 -6.90
C ASP A 458 -26.06 -29.66 -6.75
N GLU A 459 -25.06 -29.26 -7.54
CA GLU A 459 -23.70 -29.82 -7.48
C GLU A 459 -22.93 -29.44 -6.19
N THR A 460 -23.29 -28.30 -5.58
CA THR A 460 -22.61 -27.81 -4.37
C THR A 460 -23.49 -27.89 -3.13
N PHE A 461 -24.77 -28.19 -3.31
CA PHE A 461 -25.69 -28.33 -2.19
C PHE A 461 -25.40 -29.59 -1.37
N THR A 462 -25.00 -29.39 -0.12
CA THR A 462 -24.87 -30.47 0.86
C THR A 462 -25.94 -30.27 1.92
N PRO A 463 -26.98 -31.12 1.98
CA PRO A 463 -28.05 -30.97 2.95
C PRO A 463 -27.53 -31.17 4.37
N CYS A 464 -27.85 -30.23 5.25
CA CYS A 464 -27.66 -30.33 6.68
C CYS A 464 -29.00 -29.98 7.33
N TYR A 465 -29.60 -30.95 8.02
CA TYR A 465 -30.94 -30.80 8.59
C TYR A 465 -30.95 -30.55 10.10
N GLU A 466 -29.84 -30.05 10.64
CA GLU A 466 -29.75 -29.62 12.03
C GLU A 466 -30.65 -28.40 12.28
N LEU A 467 -31.50 -28.54 13.28
CA LEU A 467 -32.45 -27.50 13.69
C LEU A 467 -31.90 -26.70 14.86
N CYS A 468 -32.44 -25.51 15.06
CA CYS A 468 -32.09 -24.66 16.19
C CYS A 468 -33.35 -24.06 16.86
N GLY A 469 -33.19 -23.55 18.07
CA GLY A 469 -34.29 -22.93 18.82
C GLY A 469 -35.34 -23.95 19.29
N ASN A 470 -36.61 -23.65 19.01
CA ASN A 470 -37.75 -24.50 19.38
C ASN A 470 -38.11 -25.53 18.29
N ALA A 471 -37.40 -25.54 17.18
CA ALA A 471 -37.66 -26.45 16.08
C ALA A 471 -37.15 -27.88 16.47
N THR A 472 -38.06 -28.79 16.67
CA THR A 472 -37.80 -30.24 16.92
C THR A 472 -38.04 -31.03 15.65
N ASN A 473 -37.52 -32.25 15.58
CA ASN A 473 -37.74 -33.15 14.44
C ASN A 473 -39.23 -33.45 14.25
N GLU A 474 -39.99 -33.61 15.35
CA GLU A 474 -41.46 -33.79 15.32
C GLU A 474 -42.20 -32.60 14.74
N LEU A 475 -41.82 -31.38 15.18
CA LEU A 475 -42.36 -30.15 14.60
C LEU A 475 -41.98 -30.00 13.13
N ALA A 476 -40.72 -30.27 12.76
CA ALA A 476 -40.26 -30.21 11.38
C ALA A 476 -41.06 -31.13 10.46
N LYS A 477 -41.27 -32.39 10.89
CA LYS A 477 -42.11 -33.34 10.16
C LYS A 477 -43.53 -32.75 9.93
N SER A 478 -44.20 -32.26 10.99
CA SER A 478 -45.53 -31.70 10.88
C SER A 478 -45.61 -30.47 9.94
N VAL A 479 -44.61 -29.58 10.02
CA VAL A 479 -44.51 -28.38 9.15
C VAL A 479 -44.31 -28.80 7.71
N LEU A 480 -43.37 -29.70 7.42
CA LEU A 480 -43.01 -30.08 6.04
C LEU A 480 -44.13 -30.86 5.36
N GLU A 481 -44.83 -31.77 6.08
CA GLU A 481 -46.00 -32.48 5.55
C GLU A 481 -47.09 -31.55 5.07
N LYS A 482 -47.31 -30.45 5.75
CA LYS A 482 -48.30 -29.43 5.35
C LYS A 482 -47.80 -28.47 4.28
N TYR A 483 -46.53 -28.02 4.40
CA TYR A 483 -46.01 -27.01 3.51
C TYR A 483 -45.78 -27.56 2.08
N ILE A 484 -45.44 -28.83 1.91
CA ILE A 484 -45.23 -29.48 0.58
C ILE A 484 -46.51 -29.33 -0.27
N ASP A 485 -47.69 -29.49 0.34
CA ASP A 485 -48.98 -29.38 -0.36
C ASP A 485 -49.41 -27.94 -0.61
N GLU A 486 -48.90 -26.99 0.17
CA GLU A 486 -49.27 -25.57 0.14
C GLU A 486 -48.32 -24.72 -0.74
N VAL A 487 -47.19 -25.29 -1.18
CA VAL A 487 -46.20 -24.55 -1.99
C VAL A 487 -46.81 -24.05 -3.31
N ASN A 488 -46.77 -22.73 -3.52
CA ASN A 488 -47.18 -22.08 -4.74
C ASN A 488 -46.18 -20.98 -5.15
N LEU A 489 -45.41 -21.19 -6.18
CA LEU A 489 -44.41 -20.24 -6.65
C LEU A 489 -44.97 -19.06 -7.48
N ASN A 490 -46.25 -19.03 -7.72
CA ASN A 490 -46.93 -17.90 -8.36
C ASN A 490 -47.38 -16.84 -7.34
N ASP A 491 -47.22 -17.11 -6.04
CA ASP A 491 -47.54 -16.15 -4.98
C ASP A 491 -46.54 -14.98 -5.01
N ASP A 492 -47.01 -13.80 -4.68
CA ASP A 492 -46.14 -12.73 -4.24
C ASP A 492 -45.64 -12.98 -2.79
N LYS A 493 -44.74 -12.14 -2.33
CA LYS A 493 -44.14 -12.31 -0.99
C LYS A 493 -45.16 -12.31 0.15
N ASP A 494 -46.19 -11.50 0.07
CA ASP A 494 -47.19 -11.39 1.11
C ASP A 494 -48.14 -12.59 1.13
N ALA A 495 -48.55 -13.08 -0.05
CA ALA A 495 -49.35 -14.31 -0.21
C ALA A 495 -48.56 -15.52 0.26
N TRP A 496 -47.28 -15.65 -0.16
CA TRP A 496 -46.39 -16.70 0.29
C TRP A 496 -46.23 -16.73 1.81
N PHE A 497 -45.99 -15.58 2.44
CA PHE A 497 -45.83 -15.50 3.89
C PHE A 497 -47.17 -15.78 4.61
N SER A 498 -48.30 -15.44 4.01
CA SER A 498 -49.64 -15.76 4.55
C SER A 498 -49.87 -17.27 4.57
N ARG A 499 -49.39 -18.03 3.57
CA ARG A 499 -49.40 -19.50 3.57
C ARG A 499 -48.55 -20.09 4.71
N ILE A 500 -47.38 -19.54 4.96
CA ILE A 500 -46.54 -19.97 6.08
C ILE A 500 -47.29 -19.74 7.42
N LYS A 501 -47.99 -18.62 7.55
CA LYS A 501 -48.80 -18.34 8.74
C LYS A 501 -49.97 -19.30 8.89
N SER A 502 -50.65 -19.68 7.79
CA SER A 502 -51.80 -20.59 7.86
C SER A 502 -51.46 -21.99 8.32
N ILE A 503 -50.22 -22.46 8.12
CA ILE A 503 -49.77 -23.76 8.61
C ILE A 503 -49.31 -23.73 10.06
N CYS A 504 -49.16 -22.55 10.71
CA CYS A 504 -48.67 -22.46 12.08
C CYS A 504 -49.63 -23.14 13.07
N GLU A 505 -50.92 -22.75 13.09
CA GLU A 505 -51.89 -23.29 14.03
C GLU A 505 -52.09 -24.80 13.90
N PRO A 506 -52.25 -25.38 12.67
CA PRO A 506 -52.32 -26.81 12.48
C PRO A 506 -51.08 -27.61 12.96
N CYS A 507 -49.92 -26.92 13.09
CA CYS A 507 -48.68 -27.53 13.63
C CYS A 507 -48.48 -27.27 15.12
N GLY A 508 -49.44 -26.58 15.80
CA GLY A 508 -49.32 -26.21 17.20
C GLY A 508 -48.42 -24.99 17.45
N CYS A 509 -48.17 -24.16 16.40
CA CYS A 509 -47.43 -22.93 16.48
C CYS A 509 -48.38 -21.70 16.41
N THR A 510 -47.93 -20.54 16.88
CA THR A 510 -48.65 -19.30 16.66
C THR A 510 -48.04 -18.46 15.53
N PRO A 511 -48.84 -17.83 14.65
CA PRO A 511 -48.37 -16.88 13.69
C PRO A 511 -47.89 -15.56 14.33
N ASN A 512 -48.20 -15.31 15.60
CA ASN A 512 -47.93 -14.08 16.32
C ASN A 512 -46.77 -14.24 17.31
N VAL A 513 -45.59 -13.71 16.95
CA VAL A 513 -44.37 -13.76 17.78
C VAL A 513 -44.53 -13.07 19.14
N LYS A 514 -45.42 -12.02 19.25
CA LYS A 514 -45.66 -11.35 20.54
C LYS A 514 -46.47 -12.22 21.46
N GLU A 515 -47.46 -12.93 20.95
CA GLU A 515 -48.29 -13.87 21.69
C GLU A 515 -47.46 -15.03 22.21
N TYR A 516 -46.56 -15.58 21.36
CA TYR A 516 -45.60 -16.61 21.77
C TYR A 516 -44.74 -16.15 22.97
N LYS A 517 -44.21 -14.91 22.92
CA LYS A 517 -43.37 -14.37 24.00
C LYS A 517 -44.11 -14.19 25.31
N GLN A 518 -45.44 -13.98 25.27
CA GLN A 518 -46.26 -13.86 26.46
C GLN A 518 -46.65 -15.20 27.07
N ASN A 519 -46.88 -16.21 26.25
CA ASN A 519 -47.38 -17.53 26.65
C ASN A 519 -46.62 -18.66 25.91
N PRO A 520 -45.30 -18.84 26.13
CA PRO A 520 -44.51 -19.78 25.36
C PRO A 520 -44.95 -21.26 25.53
N ASP A 521 -45.44 -21.61 26.70
CA ASP A 521 -45.87 -22.97 27.04
C ASP A 521 -47.15 -23.41 26.30
N ASN A 522 -47.89 -22.48 25.72
CA ASN A 522 -49.13 -22.80 24.99
C ASN A 522 -48.86 -23.25 23.54
N PHE A 523 -47.63 -23.11 23.03
CA PHE A 523 -47.30 -23.33 21.64
C PHE A 523 -46.03 -24.16 21.49
N LYS A 524 -45.94 -24.99 20.47
CA LYS A 524 -44.71 -25.73 20.10
C LYS A 524 -43.62 -24.79 19.50
N GLY A 525 -44.03 -23.59 19.08
CA GLY A 525 -43.15 -22.57 18.48
C GLY A 525 -43.96 -21.43 17.85
N HIS A 526 -43.34 -20.62 17.05
CA HIS A 526 -43.96 -19.51 16.33
C HIS A 526 -43.61 -19.51 14.83
N VAL A 527 -44.16 -18.57 14.06
CA VAL A 527 -43.95 -18.46 12.62
C VAL A 527 -42.44 -18.42 12.22
N GLY A 528 -41.57 -17.88 13.09
CA GLY A 528 -40.10 -17.89 12.86
C GLY A 528 -39.52 -19.28 12.88
N ASP A 529 -39.97 -20.17 13.78
CA ASP A 529 -39.54 -21.57 13.86
C ASP A 529 -40.00 -22.33 12.61
N VAL A 530 -41.26 -22.13 12.20
CA VAL A 530 -41.81 -22.69 10.96
C VAL A 530 -41.00 -22.25 9.74
N SER A 531 -40.69 -20.94 9.62
CA SER A 531 -39.86 -20.43 8.55
C SER A 531 -38.40 -20.99 8.60
N THR A 532 -37.85 -21.21 9.78
CA THR A 532 -36.51 -21.79 9.98
C THR A 532 -36.48 -23.25 9.52
N ILE A 533 -37.50 -24.03 9.83
CA ILE A 533 -37.62 -25.42 9.35
C ILE A 533 -37.65 -25.48 7.81
N ILE A 534 -38.46 -24.64 7.17
CA ILE A 534 -38.52 -24.56 5.72
C ILE A 534 -37.16 -24.12 5.13
N ARG A 535 -36.52 -23.15 5.78
CA ARG A 535 -35.20 -22.65 5.37
C ARG A 535 -34.15 -23.76 5.44
N VAL A 536 -34.08 -24.49 6.54
CA VAL A 536 -33.14 -25.61 6.72
C VAL A 536 -33.40 -26.70 5.68
N ALA A 537 -34.66 -27.04 5.42
CA ALA A 537 -35.02 -28.04 4.43
C ALA A 537 -34.57 -27.65 3.00
N LEU A 538 -34.66 -26.36 2.63
CA LEU A 538 -34.32 -25.87 1.31
C LEU A 538 -32.82 -25.58 1.15
N THR A 539 -32.14 -25.13 2.19
CA THR A 539 -30.79 -24.56 2.10
C THR A 539 -29.74 -25.27 2.95
N GLY A 540 -30.13 -26.14 3.89
CA GLY A 540 -29.23 -26.71 4.88
C GLY A 540 -28.70 -25.71 5.91
N ARG A 541 -29.31 -24.50 6.02
CA ARG A 541 -28.82 -23.42 6.87
C ARG A 541 -29.95 -22.79 7.70
N THR A 542 -29.63 -22.37 8.90
CA THR A 542 -30.57 -21.66 9.79
C THR A 542 -30.67 -20.16 9.48
N ASN A 543 -29.64 -19.59 8.85
CA ASN A 543 -29.57 -18.18 8.45
C ASN A 543 -29.15 -18.04 6.98
N THR A 544 -29.97 -17.38 6.17
CA THR A 544 -29.73 -17.10 4.75
C THR A 544 -30.33 -15.72 4.41
N PRO A 545 -30.11 -15.21 3.21
CA PRO A 545 -30.93 -14.13 2.65
C PRO A 545 -32.44 -14.48 2.60
N ASP A 546 -33.22 -13.60 2.00
CA ASP A 546 -34.67 -13.71 1.92
C ASP A 546 -35.13 -15.08 1.41
N LEU A 547 -35.89 -15.80 2.23
CA LEU A 547 -36.32 -17.16 1.95
C LEU A 547 -37.30 -17.23 0.77
N PHE A 548 -38.16 -16.22 0.61
CA PHE A 548 -39.08 -16.14 -0.53
C PHE A 548 -38.31 -16.08 -1.86
N SER A 549 -37.33 -15.18 -1.95
CA SER A 549 -36.50 -15.02 -3.14
C SER A 549 -35.70 -16.28 -3.46
N ILE A 550 -35.15 -16.95 -2.41
CA ILE A 550 -34.46 -18.23 -2.55
C ILE A 550 -35.41 -19.30 -3.11
N THR A 551 -36.63 -19.39 -2.54
CA THR A 551 -37.64 -20.38 -2.98
C THR A 551 -38.04 -20.15 -4.45
N ALA A 552 -38.24 -18.90 -4.85
CA ALA A 552 -38.57 -18.55 -6.24
C ALA A 552 -37.45 -18.93 -7.21
N LEU A 553 -36.18 -18.60 -6.89
CA LEU A 553 -35.01 -18.92 -7.73
C LEU A 553 -34.71 -20.43 -7.79
N LEU A 554 -34.96 -21.19 -6.74
CA LEU A 554 -34.82 -22.66 -6.77
C LEU A 554 -35.79 -23.30 -7.74
N GLY A 555 -36.96 -22.78 -7.89
CA GLY A 555 -38.02 -23.31 -8.75
C GLY A 555 -38.75 -24.50 -8.13
N GLU A 556 -39.99 -24.77 -8.63
CA GLU A 556 -40.91 -25.74 -8.02
C GLU A 556 -40.33 -27.14 -7.85
N LYS A 557 -39.64 -27.64 -8.88
CA LYS A 557 -39.06 -28.99 -8.88
C LYS A 557 -38.07 -29.17 -7.73
N ARG A 558 -37.05 -28.29 -7.67
CA ARG A 558 -36.01 -28.39 -6.61
C ARG A 558 -36.58 -28.15 -5.21
N VAL A 559 -37.53 -27.22 -5.09
CA VAL A 559 -38.20 -26.95 -3.81
C VAL A 559 -38.91 -28.21 -3.32
N LYS A 560 -39.76 -28.84 -4.13
CA LYS A 560 -40.50 -30.07 -3.75
C LYS A 560 -39.54 -31.23 -3.45
N GLU A 561 -38.53 -31.45 -4.26
CA GLU A 561 -37.53 -32.49 -4.04
C GLU A 561 -36.79 -32.33 -2.70
N ARG A 562 -36.37 -31.11 -2.37
CA ARG A 562 -35.63 -30.81 -1.14
C ARG A 562 -36.50 -30.94 0.11
N LEU A 563 -37.73 -30.40 0.05
CA LEU A 563 -38.68 -30.53 1.14
C LEU A 563 -39.02 -32.02 1.41
N THR A 564 -39.19 -32.83 0.36
CA THR A 564 -39.47 -34.28 0.50
C THR A 564 -38.29 -35.01 1.13
N LYS A 565 -37.06 -34.77 0.69
CA LYS A 565 -35.85 -35.36 1.28
C LYS A 565 -35.68 -34.99 2.75
N ALA A 566 -35.93 -33.72 3.09
CA ALA A 566 -35.87 -33.25 4.47
C ALA A 566 -36.94 -33.93 5.33
N LEU A 567 -38.16 -34.09 4.81
CA LEU A 567 -39.25 -34.79 5.48
C LEU A 567 -38.91 -36.27 5.76
N GLU A 568 -38.32 -36.99 4.77
CA GLU A 568 -37.84 -38.35 4.91
C GLU A 568 -36.79 -38.45 6.04
N TYR A 569 -35.81 -37.54 6.05
CA TYR A 569 -34.81 -37.47 7.10
C TYR A 569 -35.43 -37.34 8.50
N TYR A 570 -36.40 -36.43 8.71
CA TYR A 570 -37.05 -36.23 10.02
C TYR A 570 -38.03 -37.35 10.37
N LYS A 571 -38.46 -38.16 9.42
CA LYS A 571 -39.24 -39.39 9.70
C LYS A 571 -38.37 -40.53 10.21
N GLU A 572 -37.13 -40.62 9.77
CA GLU A 572 -36.18 -41.68 10.12
C GLU A 572 -35.43 -41.36 11.44
N ASN A 573 -35.19 -40.08 11.71
CA ASN A 573 -34.46 -39.63 12.90
C ASN A 573 -35.47 -39.06 13.94
N LYS A 574 -35.90 -39.91 14.86
CA LYS A 574 -36.85 -39.55 15.92
C LYS A 574 -36.19 -38.75 17.03
#